data_6e06bdd81a975fa3580b1d3f4502fa7c
#
_entry.id   6e06bdd81a975fa3580b1d3f4502fa7c
#
_cell.length_a   1.000
_cell.length_b   1.000
_cell.length_c   1.000
_cell.angle_alpha   90.00
_cell.angle_beta   90.00
_cell.angle_gamma   90.00
#
_symmetry.space_group_name_H-M   'P 1'
#
loop_
_entity.id
_entity.type
_entity.pdbx_description
1 polymer ?
#
loop_
_entity_poly.entity_id
_entity_poly.type
_entity_poly.pdbx_seq_one_letter_code
_entity_poly.pdbx_strand_id
1 'polypeptide(L)'
;MFQIRKILYLAIFLLPIFLQAKTVEVCDSCETKTIKEGIARATASDTVLIKKGKYNEFDIVIDKPLTLLGEDYPVIDGELKGGIIKVISDNVTVDGLFIINVGTSYTEDYAAVRVVKSKNFLIQNLVLEKLFFGIYLEKSRDGRVFHNKIIGDAVEEYNSGNGIQLWYSQNIDIENNIITHVRDGIYLEFANDCRIKNNISSDNLRYGLHFMFSNNDLYENNTFENNGAGVAVMFSKKIKMLNNTFKENWGTASYGLLLKEINDADIVGNIFKENTIGINIEGSNRIKYTKNNFIKNGWAIKVRGACYANIFSNNNFMYNSFDVSYNSKLNDNKFDQNYWSGYTGYDLDKNGVGDVPYRPVKLFSYIVNRTPETIILMRSLFIDMIDFSEKVSPVFTPDDLLDNFPLMKRQE
;
A
#
# COMPACT_ATOMS: atom_id res chain seq x y z
N MET A 1 35.57 64.02 -46.18
CA MET A 1 34.71 63.16 -47.00
C MET A 1 34.49 61.84 -46.18
N PHE A 2 33.48 61.81 -45.34
CA PHE A 2 33.14 60.69 -44.49
C PHE A 2 31.89 60.01 -45.04
N GLN A 3 32.01 58.76 -45.46
CA GLN A 3 30.87 57.94 -45.85
C GLN A 3 30.28 57.29 -44.59
N ILE A 4 29.05 57.58 -44.27
CA ILE A 4 28.24 56.95 -43.24
C ILE A 4 27.58 55.71 -43.84
N ARG A 5 28.08 54.51 -43.48
CA ARG A 5 27.40 53.24 -43.76
C ARG A 5 26.19 53.09 -42.83
N LYS A 6 24.98 53.15 -43.37
CA LYS A 6 23.78 52.76 -42.67
C LYS A 6 23.72 51.25 -42.55
N ILE A 7 23.87 50.75 -41.33
CA ILE A 7 23.64 49.33 -40.99
C ILE A 7 22.14 49.23 -40.66
N LEU A 8 21.38 48.58 -41.53
CA LEU A 8 20.00 48.28 -41.33
C LEU A 8 19.89 47.03 -40.42
N TYR A 9 19.57 47.19 -39.12
CA TYR A 9 19.25 46.06 -38.22
C TYR A 9 17.85 45.56 -38.55
N LEU A 10 17.76 44.39 -39.18
CA LEU A 10 16.52 43.63 -39.34
C LEU A 10 16.21 42.98 -38.01
N ALA A 11 15.42 43.59 -37.15
CA ALA A 11 14.90 42.97 -35.93
C ALA A 11 13.84 41.92 -36.34
N ILE A 12 14.28 40.65 -36.39
CA ILE A 12 13.36 39.53 -36.50
C ILE A 12 12.64 39.41 -35.16
N PHE A 13 11.44 39.94 -35.05
CA PHE A 13 10.54 39.64 -33.94
C PHE A 13 10.11 38.17 -34.06
N LEU A 14 10.78 37.28 -33.34
CA LEU A 14 10.28 35.95 -33.03
C LEU A 14 9.06 36.12 -32.11
N LEU A 15 7.90 36.31 -32.70
CA LEU A 15 6.63 36.16 -31.99
C LEU A 15 6.60 34.71 -31.46
N PRO A 16 6.47 34.50 -30.14
CA PRO A 16 6.22 33.16 -29.64
C PRO A 16 4.86 32.73 -30.22
N ILE A 17 4.87 31.73 -31.08
CA ILE A 17 3.65 31.07 -31.52
C ILE A 17 3.12 30.35 -30.27
N PHE A 18 2.19 30.98 -29.54
CA PHE A 18 1.42 30.31 -28.55
C PHE A 18 0.61 29.24 -29.28
N LEU A 19 1.07 27.99 -29.30
CA LEU A 19 0.23 26.86 -29.65
C LEU A 19 -0.90 26.82 -28.62
N GLN A 20 -2.05 27.34 -29.00
CA GLN A 20 -3.23 27.27 -28.15
C GLN A 20 -3.72 25.82 -28.18
N ALA A 21 -3.76 25.14 -27.02
CA ALA A 21 -4.30 23.79 -26.89
C ALA A 21 -5.72 23.75 -27.45
N LYS A 22 -5.98 22.83 -28.36
CA LYS A 22 -7.31 22.62 -28.96
C LYS A 22 -8.04 21.49 -28.24
N THR A 23 -9.37 21.54 -28.32
CA THR A 23 -10.21 20.43 -27.87
C THR A 23 -10.73 19.68 -29.08
N VAL A 24 -10.48 18.35 -29.14
CA VAL A 24 -11.05 17.42 -30.10
C VAL A 24 -12.17 16.69 -29.40
N GLU A 25 -13.41 16.92 -29.84
CA GLU A 25 -14.57 16.26 -29.24
C GLU A 25 -14.82 14.89 -29.90
N VAL A 26 -15.13 13.89 -29.06
CA VAL A 26 -15.47 12.52 -29.49
C VAL A 26 -16.90 12.21 -29.06
N CYS A 27 -17.79 11.96 -30.02
CA CYS A 27 -19.17 11.54 -29.78
C CYS A 27 -19.82 10.98 -31.06
N ASP A 28 -20.96 10.31 -30.97
CA ASP A 28 -21.68 9.76 -32.11
C ASP A 28 -22.08 10.81 -33.16
N SER A 29 -22.44 12.03 -32.71
CA SER A 29 -22.83 13.17 -33.57
C SER A 29 -21.66 14.09 -33.92
N CYS A 30 -20.48 13.88 -33.35
CA CYS A 30 -19.28 14.67 -33.62
C CYS A 30 -18.63 14.27 -34.95
N GLU A 31 -17.70 15.09 -35.41
CA GLU A 31 -16.84 14.78 -36.55
C GLU A 31 -15.95 13.55 -36.25
N THR A 32 -15.55 13.37 -34.98
CA THR A 32 -14.74 12.27 -34.49
C THR A 32 -15.61 11.32 -33.65
N LYS A 33 -15.74 10.09 -34.07
CA LYS A 33 -16.65 9.12 -33.46
C LYS A 33 -15.96 8.12 -32.53
N THR A 34 -14.66 7.93 -32.70
CA THR A 34 -13.88 6.99 -31.89
C THR A 34 -12.77 7.72 -31.12
N ILE A 35 -12.40 7.16 -29.97
CA ILE A 35 -11.33 7.72 -29.14
C ILE A 35 -9.99 7.66 -29.90
N LYS A 36 -9.74 6.56 -30.61
CA LYS A 36 -8.55 6.40 -31.47
C LYS A 36 -8.45 7.49 -32.54
N GLU A 37 -9.54 7.81 -33.21
CA GLU A 37 -9.58 8.93 -34.16
C GLU A 37 -9.33 10.28 -33.49
N GLY A 38 -9.93 10.48 -32.30
CA GLY A 38 -9.72 11.70 -31.50
C GLY A 38 -8.24 11.91 -31.18
N ILE A 39 -7.56 10.87 -30.70
CA ILE A 39 -6.13 10.91 -30.41
C ILE A 39 -5.30 11.12 -31.68
N ALA A 40 -5.66 10.49 -32.79
CA ALA A 40 -4.95 10.67 -34.06
C ALA A 40 -5.03 12.11 -34.60
N ARG A 41 -6.17 12.79 -34.43
CA ARG A 41 -6.37 14.19 -34.86
C ARG A 41 -5.76 15.22 -33.91
N ALA A 42 -5.62 14.86 -32.64
CA ALA A 42 -5.02 15.75 -31.64
C ALA A 42 -3.52 15.95 -31.89
N THR A 43 -3.04 17.13 -31.58
CA THR A 43 -1.62 17.48 -31.53
C THR A 43 -1.12 17.53 -30.09
N ALA A 44 0.18 17.71 -29.91
CA ALA A 44 0.76 17.79 -28.56
C ALA A 44 0.10 18.90 -27.73
N SER A 45 -0.22 18.59 -26.48
CA SER A 45 -0.91 19.45 -25.50
C SER A 45 -2.40 19.71 -25.76
N ASP A 46 -3.00 19.08 -26.76
CA ASP A 46 -4.44 19.14 -26.97
C ASP A 46 -5.23 18.32 -25.94
N THR A 47 -6.53 18.62 -25.84
CA THR A 47 -7.49 17.83 -25.06
C THR A 47 -8.36 17.01 -26.01
N VAL A 48 -8.44 15.71 -25.77
CA VAL A 48 -9.44 14.83 -26.39
C VAL A 48 -10.58 14.68 -25.39
N LEU A 49 -11.71 15.35 -25.66
CA LEU A 49 -12.89 15.37 -24.83
C LEU A 49 -13.87 14.30 -25.28
N ILE A 50 -14.00 13.25 -24.47
CA ILE A 50 -14.92 12.15 -24.72
C ILE A 50 -16.26 12.52 -24.10
N LYS A 51 -17.27 12.76 -24.92
CA LYS A 51 -18.61 13.06 -24.46
C LYS A 51 -19.29 11.83 -23.86
N LYS A 52 -20.28 12.03 -23.03
CA LYS A 52 -21.09 10.97 -22.46
C LYS A 52 -21.58 9.98 -23.54
N GLY A 53 -21.31 8.72 -23.34
CA GLY A 53 -21.65 7.66 -24.30
C GLY A 53 -21.00 6.34 -23.93
N LYS A 54 -21.21 5.31 -24.79
CA LYS A 54 -20.53 4.02 -24.69
C LYS A 54 -19.65 3.82 -25.92
N TYR A 55 -18.38 3.54 -25.68
CA TYR A 55 -17.34 3.35 -26.70
C TYR A 55 -16.78 1.93 -26.56
N ASN A 56 -17.00 1.10 -27.57
CA ASN A 56 -16.48 -0.27 -27.58
C ASN A 56 -15.09 -0.24 -28.23
N GLU A 57 -14.07 0.11 -27.43
CA GLU A 57 -12.69 0.28 -27.90
C GLU A 57 -11.69 -0.35 -26.91
N PHE A 58 -10.63 -0.94 -27.46
CA PHE A 58 -9.48 -1.46 -26.73
C PHE A 58 -8.20 -1.14 -27.54
N ASP A 59 -7.01 -1.35 -26.98
CA ASP A 59 -5.73 -0.96 -27.58
C ASP A 59 -5.69 0.53 -28.02
N ILE A 60 -6.18 1.41 -27.18
CA ILE A 60 -6.11 2.86 -27.37
C ILE A 60 -4.70 3.31 -26.96
N VAL A 61 -3.90 3.80 -27.91
CA VAL A 61 -2.52 4.22 -27.65
C VAL A 61 -2.42 5.74 -27.61
N ILE A 62 -1.84 6.26 -26.50
CA ILE A 62 -1.51 7.68 -26.34
C ILE A 62 0.01 7.82 -26.51
N ASP A 63 0.45 8.30 -27.67
CA ASP A 63 1.83 8.41 -28.12
C ASP A 63 2.39 9.84 -28.12
N LYS A 64 1.61 10.78 -27.67
CA LYS A 64 1.96 12.22 -27.57
C LYS A 64 1.44 12.84 -26.28
N PRO A 65 2.04 13.94 -25.80
CA PRO A 65 1.51 14.69 -24.66
C PRO A 65 0.10 15.19 -24.96
N LEU A 66 -0.90 14.76 -24.18
CA LEU A 66 -2.28 15.24 -24.29
C LEU A 66 -3.07 14.97 -23.02
N THR A 67 -4.26 15.56 -22.95
CA THR A 67 -5.26 15.24 -21.93
C THR A 67 -6.39 14.43 -22.57
N LEU A 68 -6.63 13.22 -22.07
CA LEU A 68 -7.81 12.42 -22.38
C LEU A 68 -8.83 12.65 -21.27
N LEU A 69 -9.90 13.38 -21.56
CA LEU A 69 -10.89 13.83 -20.58
C LEU A 69 -12.28 13.27 -20.90
N GLY A 70 -12.89 12.62 -19.91
CA GLY A 70 -14.28 12.17 -20.00
C GLY A 70 -15.26 13.21 -19.44
N GLU A 71 -16.33 13.48 -20.15
CA GLU A 71 -17.46 14.28 -19.68
C GLU A 71 -18.56 13.34 -19.16
N ASP A 72 -18.93 13.46 -17.88
CA ASP A 72 -19.93 12.63 -17.21
C ASP A 72 -19.62 11.10 -17.24
N TYR A 73 -18.35 10.73 -17.11
CA TYR A 73 -17.90 9.33 -17.06
C TYR A 73 -18.35 8.50 -18.27
N PRO A 74 -17.91 8.83 -19.49
CA PRO A 74 -18.18 7.99 -20.65
C PRO A 74 -17.64 6.58 -20.44
N VAL A 75 -18.40 5.58 -20.86
CA VAL A 75 -18.06 4.16 -20.69
C VAL A 75 -17.16 3.69 -21.82
N ILE A 76 -15.96 3.23 -21.49
CA ILE A 76 -15.07 2.55 -22.44
C ILE A 76 -15.15 1.05 -22.14
N ASP A 77 -15.71 0.27 -23.07
CA ASP A 77 -15.89 -1.17 -22.93
C ASP A 77 -14.86 -1.91 -23.79
N GLY A 78 -13.93 -2.62 -23.12
CA GLY A 78 -12.89 -3.40 -23.80
C GLY A 78 -13.36 -4.73 -24.39
N GLU A 79 -14.65 -5.09 -24.19
CA GLU A 79 -15.26 -6.33 -24.71
C GLU A 79 -14.47 -7.60 -24.35
N LEU A 80 -13.66 -7.57 -23.29
CA LEU A 80 -12.73 -8.65 -22.84
C LEU A 80 -11.66 -9.01 -23.89
N LYS A 81 -11.32 -8.12 -24.82
CA LYS A 81 -10.42 -8.42 -25.95
C LYS A 81 -8.95 -8.10 -25.71
N GLY A 82 -8.64 -7.17 -24.80
CA GLY A 82 -7.25 -6.74 -24.57
C GLY A 82 -7.11 -5.72 -23.46
N GLY A 83 -5.96 -5.04 -23.42
CA GLY A 83 -5.77 -3.82 -22.61
C GLY A 83 -6.54 -2.66 -23.24
N ILE A 84 -6.91 -1.64 -22.44
CA ILE A 84 -7.78 -0.60 -22.98
C ILE A 84 -7.00 0.65 -23.34
N ILE A 85 -6.32 1.31 -22.41
CA ILE A 85 -5.52 2.51 -22.67
C ILE A 85 -4.06 2.22 -22.42
N LYS A 86 -3.20 2.52 -23.39
CA LYS A 86 -1.73 2.43 -23.27
C LYS A 86 -1.11 3.80 -23.47
N VAL A 87 -0.45 4.30 -22.43
CA VAL A 87 0.30 5.57 -22.46
C VAL A 87 1.77 5.26 -22.69
N ILE A 88 2.34 5.81 -23.76
CA ILE A 88 3.75 5.67 -24.13
C ILE A 88 4.43 7.05 -24.34
N SER A 89 3.82 8.11 -23.85
CA SER A 89 4.32 9.48 -23.93
C SER A 89 4.38 10.13 -22.56
N ASP A 90 5.27 11.08 -22.42
CA ASP A 90 5.35 11.97 -21.26
C ASP A 90 4.21 12.99 -21.24
N ASN A 91 3.94 13.57 -20.05
CA ASN A 91 2.98 14.68 -19.88
C ASN A 91 1.56 14.33 -20.34
N VAL A 92 1.07 13.15 -19.99
CA VAL A 92 -0.28 12.68 -20.33
C VAL A 92 -1.16 12.74 -19.09
N THR A 93 -2.39 13.23 -19.28
CA THR A 93 -3.46 13.13 -18.29
C THR A 93 -4.59 12.24 -18.81
N VAL A 94 -5.06 11.31 -17.97
CA VAL A 94 -6.27 10.50 -18.21
C VAL A 94 -7.22 10.78 -17.05
N ASP A 95 -8.40 11.32 -17.33
CA ASP A 95 -9.31 11.85 -16.33
C ASP A 95 -10.79 11.55 -16.64
N GLY A 96 -11.56 11.19 -15.61
CA GLY A 96 -13.02 11.16 -15.65
C GLY A 96 -13.64 10.07 -16.52
N LEU A 97 -13.03 8.88 -16.63
CA LEU A 97 -13.51 7.79 -17.47
C LEU A 97 -14.09 6.64 -16.64
N PHE A 98 -15.07 5.93 -17.20
CA PHE A 98 -15.52 4.65 -16.71
C PHE A 98 -15.07 3.53 -17.66
N ILE A 99 -14.15 2.68 -17.22
CA ILE A 99 -13.52 1.64 -18.03
C ILE A 99 -13.96 0.27 -17.53
N ILE A 100 -14.44 -0.59 -18.45
CA ILE A 100 -14.97 -1.90 -18.10
C ILE A 100 -14.49 -3.00 -19.07
N ASN A 101 -14.58 -4.25 -18.61
CA ASN A 101 -14.36 -5.46 -19.41
C ASN A 101 -12.95 -5.50 -20.04
N VAL A 102 -11.92 -5.36 -19.21
CA VAL A 102 -10.51 -5.60 -19.61
C VAL A 102 -10.33 -7.08 -19.93
N GLY A 103 -9.58 -7.40 -20.98
CA GLY A 103 -9.24 -8.77 -21.34
C GLY A 103 -8.36 -9.44 -20.27
N THR A 104 -8.40 -10.77 -20.23
CA THR A 104 -7.52 -11.60 -19.39
C THR A 104 -6.53 -12.35 -20.29
N SER A 105 -5.27 -12.41 -19.87
CA SER A 105 -4.24 -13.15 -20.59
C SER A 105 -3.25 -13.78 -19.62
N TYR A 106 -2.66 -14.92 -19.98
CA TYR A 106 -1.58 -15.56 -19.24
C TYR A 106 -0.18 -15.11 -19.70
N THR A 107 -0.10 -14.43 -20.83
CA THR A 107 1.17 -14.00 -21.43
C THR A 107 1.32 -12.48 -21.52
N GLU A 108 0.21 -11.75 -21.46
CA GLU A 108 0.17 -10.30 -21.60
C GLU A 108 -0.50 -9.67 -20.37
N ASP A 109 0.10 -8.61 -19.84
CA ASP A 109 -0.44 -7.86 -18.70
C ASP A 109 -1.47 -6.83 -19.19
N TYR A 110 -2.69 -7.29 -19.52
CA TYR A 110 -3.79 -6.42 -19.93
C TYR A 110 -4.28 -5.57 -18.76
N ALA A 111 -4.32 -4.27 -18.96
CA ALA A 111 -4.75 -3.30 -17.96
C ALA A 111 -5.80 -2.33 -18.51
N ALA A 112 -6.61 -1.78 -17.61
CA ALA A 112 -7.49 -0.68 -17.98
C ALA A 112 -6.69 0.53 -18.44
N VAL A 113 -5.62 0.87 -17.69
CA VAL A 113 -4.63 1.89 -18.07
C VAL A 113 -3.23 1.36 -17.83
N ARG A 114 -2.42 1.26 -18.88
CA ARG A 114 -1.01 0.88 -18.80
C ARG A 114 -0.13 2.05 -19.20
N VAL A 115 0.77 2.48 -18.32
CA VAL A 115 1.73 3.56 -18.55
C VAL A 115 3.12 2.97 -18.69
N VAL A 116 3.78 3.16 -19.84
CA VAL A 116 5.05 2.51 -20.18
C VAL A 116 6.13 3.54 -20.46
N LYS A 117 7.21 3.52 -19.68
CA LYS A 117 8.40 4.38 -19.85
C LYS A 117 8.08 5.88 -19.96
N SER A 118 7.05 6.33 -19.28
CA SER A 118 6.56 7.72 -19.33
C SER A 118 6.82 8.44 -18.01
N LYS A 119 6.86 9.75 -18.06
CA LYS A 119 7.00 10.64 -16.89
C LYS A 119 5.99 11.76 -16.91
N ASN A 120 5.79 12.41 -15.74
CA ASN A 120 4.86 13.53 -15.56
C ASN A 120 3.44 13.18 -16.01
N PHE A 121 2.94 12.01 -15.67
CA PHE A 121 1.57 11.60 -16.02
C PHE A 121 0.63 11.78 -14.82
N LEU A 122 -0.65 11.95 -15.14
CA LEU A 122 -1.74 12.00 -14.16
C LEU A 122 -2.88 11.07 -14.58
N ILE A 123 -3.19 10.09 -13.73
CA ILE A 123 -4.29 9.15 -13.91
C ILE A 123 -5.26 9.37 -12.76
N GLN A 124 -6.42 9.97 -13.05
CA GLN A 124 -7.33 10.36 -11.97
C GLN A 124 -8.82 10.23 -12.30
N ASN A 125 -9.63 10.20 -11.22
CA ASN A 125 -11.09 10.19 -11.30
C ASN A 125 -11.63 9.07 -12.20
N LEU A 126 -10.95 7.93 -12.25
CA LEU A 126 -11.41 6.79 -13.03
C LEU A 126 -12.31 5.88 -12.19
N VAL A 127 -13.30 5.29 -12.83
CA VAL A 127 -14.04 4.13 -12.34
C VAL A 127 -13.64 2.93 -13.21
N LEU A 128 -13.06 1.91 -12.59
CA LEU A 128 -12.56 0.73 -13.28
C LEU A 128 -13.29 -0.51 -12.73
N GLU A 129 -13.92 -1.30 -13.61
CA GLU A 129 -14.66 -2.50 -13.22
C GLU A 129 -14.38 -3.68 -14.14
N LYS A 130 -14.47 -4.91 -13.63
CA LYS A 130 -14.24 -6.16 -14.39
C LYS A 130 -12.91 -6.13 -15.14
N LEU A 131 -11.85 -6.17 -14.38
CA LEU A 131 -10.50 -5.93 -14.89
C LEU A 131 -9.56 -7.08 -14.54
N PHE A 132 -8.56 -7.31 -15.41
CA PHE A 132 -7.41 -8.11 -15.05
C PHE A 132 -6.43 -7.24 -14.25
N PHE A 133 -5.73 -6.26 -14.85
CA PHE A 133 -5.07 -5.19 -14.10
C PHE A 133 -5.87 -3.89 -14.20
N GLY A 134 -5.93 -3.13 -13.10
CA GLY A 134 -6.52 -1.79 -13.12
C GLY A 134 -5.57 -0.79 -13.77
N ILE A 135 -4.59 -0.29 -13.00
CA ILE A 135 -3.58 0.66 -13.47
C ILE A 135 -2.21 0.01 -13.36
N TYR A 136 -1.48 -0.09 -14.48
CA TYR A 136 -0.15 -0.68 -14.52
C TYR A 136 0.90 0.34 -14.96
N LEU A 137 1.84 0.65 -14.08
CA LEU A 137 2.94 1.58 -14.32
C LEU A 137 4.23 0.78 -14.54
N GLU A 138 4.75 0.78 -15.77
CA GLU A 138 5.94 0.05 -16.16
C GLU A 138 7.08 1.01 -16.48
N LYS A 139 8.19 0.93 -15.72
CA LYS A 139 9.41 1.73 -15.95
C LYS A 139 9.12 3.23 -16.08
N SER A 140 8.16 3.72 -15.29
CA SER A 140 7.62 5.08 -15.35
C SER A 140 8.00 5.87 -14.11
N ARG A 141 7.97 7.21 -14.18
CA ARG A 141 8.39 8.04 -13.06
C ARG A 141 7.66 9.38 -13.03
N ASP A 142 7.76 10.06 -11.87
CA ASP A 142 7.24 11.42 -11.67
C ASP A 142 5.76 11.51 -12.02
N GLY A 143 4.96 10.51 -11.62
CA GLY A 143 3.55 10.40 -11.96
C GLY A 143 2.64 10.33 -10.76
N ARG A 144 1.35 10.53 -10.99
CA ARG A 144 0.31 10.47 -9.95
C ARG A 144 -0.87 9.60 -10.36
N VAL A 145 -1.34 8.78 -9.40
CA VAL A 145 -2.55 7.96 -9.51
C VAL A 145 -3.48 8.41 -8.38
N PHE A 146 -4.57 9.08 -8.72
CA PHE A 146 -5.29 9.89 -7.76
C PHE A 146 -6.82 9.77 -7.91
N HIS A 147 -7.56 9.60 -6.77
CA HIS A 147 -9.02 9.53 -6.74
C HIS A 147 -9.66 8.52 -7.70
N ASN A 148 -9.06 7.35 -7.87
CA ASN A 148 -9.64 6.29 -8.70
C ASN A 148 -10.42 5.30 -7.84
N LYS A 149 -11.50 4.75 -8.41
CA LYS A 149 -12.27 3.65 -7.85
C LYS A 149 -12.06 2.41 -8.69
N ILE A 150 -11.44 1.38 -8.11
CA ILE A 150 -11.03 0.16 -8.80
C ILE A 150 -11.76 -1.02 -8.16
N ILE A 151 -12.62 -1.69 -8.93
CA ILE A 151 -13.43 -2.81 -8.48
C ILE A 151 -13.14 -4.01 -9.39
N GLY A 152 -12.43 -4.98 -8.87
CA GLY A 152 -12.19 -6.24 -9.58
C GLY A 152 -13.34 -7.22 -9.41
N ASP A 153 -13.13 -8.41 -9.96
CA ASP A 153 -13.99 -9.59 -9.80
C ASP A 153 -13.14 -10.84 -9.53
N ALA A 154 -12.05 -10.67 -8.82
CA ALA A 154 -11.09 -11.71 -8.51
C ALA A 154 -11.73 -12.84 -7.67
N VAL A 155 -11.64 -14.07 -8.17
CA VAL A 155 -12.08 -15.28 -7.50
C VAL A 155 -10.91 -16.23 -7.23
N GLU A 156 -10.00 -16.35 -8.19
CA GLU A 156 -8.85 -17.25 -8.12
C GLU A 156 -7.55 -16.46 -8.37
N GLU A 157 -6.50 -16.75 -7.59
CA GLU A 157 -5.23 -16.02 -7.68
C GLU A 157 -4.57 -16.10 -9.07
N TYR A 158 -4.66 -17.24 -9.75
CA TYR A 158 -3.96 -17.51 -10.99
C TYR A 158 -4.54 -16.78 -12.22
N ASN A 159 -5.80 -16.33 -12.16
CA ASN A 159 -6.46 -15.62 -13.25
C ASN A 159 -6.89 -14.19 -12.88
N SER A 160 -6.37 -13.67 -11.80
CA SER A 160 -6.68 -12.34 -11.29
C SER A 160 -5.43 -11.47 -11.26
N GLY A 161 -5.56 -10.21 -11.61
CA GLY A 161 -4.50 -9.22 -11.57
C GLY A 161 -4.63 -8.26 -10.38
N ASN A 162 -3.79 -7.23 -10.38
CA ASN A 162 -3.70 -6.27 -9.29
C ASN A 162 -4.47 -4.97 -9.60
N GLY A 163 -4.91 -4.27 -8.56
CA GLY A 163 -5.61 -3.00 -8.73
C GLY A 163 -4.68 -1.92 -9.29
N ILE A 164 -3.60 -1.62 -8.58
CA ILE A 164 -2.54 -0.71 -9.05
C ILE A 164 -1.21 -1.46 -8.97
N GLN A 165 -0.48 -1.53 -10.06
CA GLN A 165 0.81 -2.20 -10.13
C GLN A 165 1.92 -1.27 -10.60
N LEU A 166 3.05 -1.28 -9.89
CA LEU A 166 4.29 -0.58 -10.25
C LEU A 166 5.39 -1.61 -10.48
N TRP A 167 6.03 -1.52 -11.63
CA TRP A 167 7.20 -2.33 -11.96
C TRP A 167 8.35 -1.44 -12.47
N TYR A 168 9.50 -1.48 -11.78
CA TYR A 168 10.65 -0.61 -12.06
C TYR A 168 10.30 0.89 -12.18
N SER A 169 9.42 1.38 -11.31
CA SER A 169 8.93 2.77 -11.35
C SER A 169 9.48 3.59 -10.17
N GLN A 170 9.51 4.91 -10.30
CA GLN A 170 10.12 5.78 -9.29
C GLN A 170 9.36 7.09 -9.13
N ASN A 171 9.35 7.63 -7.89
CA ASN A 171 8.73 8.92 -7.55
C ASN A 171 7.28 8.99 -8.01
N ILE A 172 6.49 8.02 -7.57
CA ILE A 172 5.06 7.93 -7.90
C ILE A 172 4.22 8.23 -6.65
N ASP A 173 3.20 9.06 -6.84
CA ASP A 173 2.17 9.32 -5.83
C ASP A 173 0.92 8.48 -6.12
N ILE A 174 0.51 7.66 -5.15
CA ILE A 174 -0.74 6.89 -5.19
C ILE A 174 -1.60 7.36 -4.03
N GLU A 175 -2.63 8.18 -4.33
CA GLU A 175 -3.37 8.86 -3.27
C GLU A 175 -4.89 8.81 -3.47
N ASN A 176 -5.61 8.63 -2.35
CA ASN A 176 -7.08 8.71 -2.30
C ASN A 176 -7.79 7.72 -3.24
N ASN A 177 -7.22 6.55 -3.50
CA ASN A 177 -7.85 5.52 -4.31
C ASN A 177 -8.63 4.54 -3.42
N ILE A 178 -9.72 4.00 -3.97
CA ILE A 178 -10.51 2.92 -3.38
C ILE A 178 -10.35 1.68 -4.27
N ILE A 179 -9.83 0.59 -3.70
CA ILE A 179 -9.46 -0.61 -4.44
C ILE A 179 -10.04 -1.82 -3.73
N THR A 180 -10.79 -2.63 -4.47
CA THR A 180 -11.47 -3.78 -3.88
C THR A 180 -11.66 -4.93 -4.89
N HIS A 181 -11.77 -6.16 -4.36
CA HIS A 181 -12.04 -7.38 -5.13
C HIS A 181 -11.03 -7.66 -6.25
N VAL A 182 -9.78 -7.31 -6.05
CA VAL A 182 -8.65 -7.66 -6.94
C VAL A 182 -7.76 -8.72 -6.27
N ARG A 183 -6.72 -9.20 -6.94
CA ARG A 183 -5.76 -10.13 -6.34
C ARG A 183 -4.94 -9.43 -5.25
N ASP A 184 -4.14 -8.43 -5.61
CA ASP A 184 -3.48 -7.51 -4.70
C ASP A 184 -4.00 -6.09 -4.96
N GLY A 185 -4.38 -5.36 -3.91
CA GLY A 185 -4.89 -4.02 -4.07
C GLY A 185 -3.86 -3.11 -4.73
N ILE A 186 -2.69 -2.95 -4.11
CA ILE A 186 -1.55 -2.20 -4.64
C ILE A 186 -0.33 -3.11 -4.62
N TYR A 187 0.42 -3.18 -5.73
CA TYR A 187 1.63 -3.98 -5.85
C TYR A 187 2.81 -3.14 -6.37
N LEU A 188 3.93 -3.18 -5.64
CA LEU A 188 5.17 -2.51 -6.02
C LEU A 188 6.31 -3.52 -6.12
N GLU A 189 7.02 -3.49 -7.25
CA GLU A 189 8.23 -4.29 -7.44
C GLU A 189 9.33 -3.45 -8.08
N PHE A 190 10.49 -3.37 -7.43
CA PHE A 190 11.58 -2.48 -7.81
C PHE A 190 11.14 -1.02 -7.97
N ALA A 191 10.19 -0.57 -7.12
CA ALA A 191 9.71 0.80 -7.11
C ALA A 191 10.34 1.56 -5.93
N ASN A 192 10.81 2.78 -6.15
CA ASN A 192 11.51 3.54 -5.13
C ASN A 192 10.99 4.97 -5.03
N ASP A 193 11.17 5.58 -3.85
CA ASP A 193 10.81 6.97 -3.58
C ASP A 193 9.32 7.26 -3.83
N CYS A 194 8.44 6.25 -3.64
CA CYS A 194 7.01 6.34 -3.86
C CYS A 194 6.27 6.79 -2.59
N ARG A 195 5.10 7.43 -2.78
CA ARG A 195 4.22 7.88 -1.69
C ARG A 195 2.84 7.27 -1.88
N ILE A 196 2.43 6.44 -0.95
CA ILE A 196 1.14 5.75 -0.95
C ILE A 196 0.33 6.30 0.23
N LYS A 197 -0.68 7.14 -0.06
CA LYS A 197 -1.38 7.90 0.98
C LYS A 197 -2.89 7.85 0.86
N ASN A 198 -3.57 7.80 2.00
CA ASN A 198 -5.03 7.93 2.10
C ASN A 198 -5.80 6.94 1.21
N ASN A 199 -5.24 5.78 0.86
CA ASN A 199 -5.93 4.78 0.07
C ASN A 199 -6.72 3.82 0.97
N ILE A 200 -7.81 3.29 0.43
CA ILE A 200 -8.58 2.20 1.02
C ILE A 200 -8.41 0.98 0.10
N SER A 201 -7.84 -0.08 0.65
CA SER A 201 -7.65 -1.34 -0.07
C SER A 201 -8.29 -2.46 0.75
N SER A 202 -9.45 -2.96 0.29
CA SER A 202 -10.27 -3.91 1.03
C SER A 202 -10.77 -5.08 0.20
N ASP A 203 -11.13 -6.15 0.88
CA ASP A 203 -11.78 -7.32 0.27
C ASP A 203 -10.98 -7.92 -0.90
N ASN A 204 -9.65 -7.79 -0.87
CA ASN A 204 -8.80 -8.33 -1.91
C ASN A 204 -8.44 -9.80 -1.61
N LEU A 205 -8.28 -10.57 -2.67
CA LEU A 205 -8.12 -12.02 -2.57
C LEU A 205 -6.84 -12.39 -1.80
N ARG A 206 -5.76 -11.64 -1.98
CA ARG A 206 -4.47 -11.90 -1.34
C ARG A 206 -4.03 -10.76 -0.43
N TYR A 207 -3.55 -9.66 -0.96
CA TYR A 207 -3.00 -8.55 -0.16
C TYR A 207 -3.71 -7.23 -0.42
N GLY A 208 -3.89 -6.44 0.64
CA GLY A 208 -4.26 -5.04 0.49
C GLY A 208 -3.14 -4.24 -0.16
N LEU A 209 -1.89 -4.46 0.27
CA LEU A 209 -0.69 -3.91 -0.35
C LEU A 209 0.43 -4.96 -0.31
N HIS A 210 1.15 -5.12 -1.41
CA HIS A 210 2.32 -5.97 -1.50
C HIS A 210 3.47 -5.22 -2.16
N PHE A 211 4.66 -5.22 -1.55
CA PHE A 211 5.82 -4.67 -2.21
C PHE A 211 7.10 -5.44 -1.94
N MET A 212 7.96 -5.48 -2.96
CA MET A 212 9.23 -6.18 -2.94
C MET A 212 10.34 -5.34 -3.57
N PHE A 213 11.55 -5.39 -2.99
CA PHE A 213 12.73 -4.68 -3.51
C PHE A 213 12.48 -3.19 -3.74
N SER A 214 11.58 -2.57 -2.96
CA SER A 214 11.14 -1.20 -3.08
C SER A 214 11.60 -0.40 -1.86
N ASN A 215 12.27 0.72 -2.08
CA ASN A 215 13.01 1.40 -1.03
C ASN A 215 12.66 2.89 -0.94
N ASN A 216 12.90 3.48 0.23
CA ASN A 216 12.65 4.89 0.54
C ASN A 216 11.17 5.30 0.41
N ASP A 217 10.24 4.36 0.54
CA ASP A 217 8.82 4.60 0.31
C ASP A 217 8.11 5.05 1.59
N LEU A 218 7.09 5.88 1.40
CA LEU A 218 6.21 6.37 2.45
C LEU A 218 4.79 5.83 2.26
N TYR A 219 4.28 5.18 3.30
CA TYR A 219 2.91 4.67 3.40
C TYR A 219 2.22 5.38 4.55
N GLU A 220 1.23 6.22 4.26
CA GLU A 220 0.64 7.11 5.26
C GLU A 220 -0.89 7.15 5.17
N ASN A 221 -1.56 7.02 6.31
CA ASN A 221 -3.02 7.13 6.45
C ASN A 221 -3.81 6.16 5.56
N ASN A 222 -3.26 5.01 5.17
CA ASN A 222 -3.98 4.03 4.38
C ASN A 222 -4.80 3.08 5.27
N THR A 223 -5.86 2.51 4.72
CA THR A 223 -6.65 1.45 5.35
C THR A 223 -6.54 0.17 4.53
N PHE A 224 -6.14 -0.92 5.21
CA PHE A 224 -6.04 -2.28 4.66
C PHE A 224 -6.98 -3.18 5.46
N GLU A 225 -8.14 -3.50 4.89
CA GLU A 225 -9.25 -4.13 5.61
C GLU A 225 -9.76 -5.37 4.91
N ASN A 226 -10.02 -6.43 5.69
CA ASN A 226 -10.66 -7.66 5.22
C ASN A 226 -10.01 -8.26 3.96
N ASN A 227 -8.68 -8.21 3.87
CA ASN A 227 -7.93 -8.84 2.78
C ASN A 227 -7.48 -10.25 3.21
N GLY A 228 -7.09 -11.10 2.27
CA GLY A 228 -6.44 -12.37 2.58
C GLY A 228 -5.27 -12.20 3.56
N ALA A 229 -4.49 -11.13 3.40
CA ALA A 229 -3.61 -10.52 4.39
C ALA A 229 -3.53 -9.01 4.14
N GLY A 230 -3.28 -8.22 5.19
CA GLY A 230 -3.27 -6.76 5.07
C GLY A 230 -2.16 -6.27 4.16
N VAL A 231 -0.91 -6.32 4.61
CA VAL A 231 0.26 -5.83 3.87
C VAL A 231 1.42 -6.80 3.96
N ALA A 232 2.08 -7.08 2.84
CA ALA A 232 3.32 -7.83 2.77
C ALA A 232 4.46 -6.96 2.24
N VAL A 233 5.56 -6.89 3.00
CA VAL A 233 6.77 -6.14 2.67
C VAL A 233 7.96 -7.08 2.66
N MET A 234 8.68 -7.14 1.55
CA MET A 234 9.80 -8.06 1.41
C MET A 234 11.03 -7.39 0.79
N PHE A 235 12.21 -7.70 1.33
CA PHE A 235 13.52 -7.32 0.77
C PHE A 235 13.67 -5.82 0.51
N SER A 236 13.19 -4.98 1.42
CA SER A 236 13.15 -3.53 1.26
C SER A 236 13.84 -2.81 2.44
N LYS A 237 14.18 -1.54 2.27
CA LYS A 237 14.84 -0.74 3.30
C LYS A 237 14.37 0.71 3.28
N LYS A 238 14.55 1.38 4.43
CA LYS A 238 14.25 2.81 4.62
C LYS A 238 12.80 3.14 4.29
N ILE A 239 11.87 2.28 4.73
CA ILE A 239 10.44 2.50 4.57
C ILE A 239 9.86 3.20 5.79
N LYS A 240 8.78 3.95 5.57
CA LYS A 240 8.01 4.59 6.64
C LYS A 240 6.54 4.20 6.52
N MET A 241 5.97 3.65 7.58
CA MET A 241 4.54 3.36 7.70
C MET A 241 3.95 4.19 8.82
N LEU A 242 3.21 5.24 8.46
CA LEU A 242 2.73 6.24 9.39
C LEU A 242 1.19 6.25 9.41
N ASN A 243 0.60 6.10 10.60
CA ASN A 243 -0.84 6.27 10.82
C ASN A 243 -1.75 5.40 9.93
N ASN A 244 -1.28 4.23 9.49
CA ASN A 244 -2.11 3.31 8.71
C ASN A 244 -2.99 2.46 9.62
N THR A 245 -4.11 1.98 9.07
CA THR A 245 -5.02 1.05 9.74
C THR A 245 -5.00 -0.31 9.04
N PHE A 246 -4.69 -1.35 9.80
CA PHE A 246 -4.71 -2.75 9.39
C PHE A 246 -5.78 -3.45 10.21
N LYS A 247 -6.91 -3.81 9.62
CA LYS A 247 -8.00 -4.39 10.39
C LYS A 247 -8.68 -5.57 9.70
N GLU A 248 -9.19 -6.49 10.54
CA GLU A 248 -10.01 -7.60 10.10
C GLU A 248 -9.37 -8.51 9.04
N ASN A 249 -8.03 -8.56 8.97
CA ASN A 249 -7.31 -9.48 8.10
C ASN A 249 -7.16 -10.82 8.81
N TRP A 250 -8.09 -11.75 8.57
CA TRP A 250 -8.19 -13.05 9.24
C TRP A 250 -7.94 -14.22 8.29
N GLY A 251 -7.27 -15.26 8.78
CA GLY A 251 -7.03 -16.49 8.04
C GLY A 251 -5.88 -17.30 8.63
N THR A 252 -5.68 -18.52 8.17
CA THR A 252 -4.63 -19.43 8.68
C THR A 252 -3.22 -18.89 8.47
N ALA A 253 -2.99 -18.12 7.41
CA ALA A 253 -1.71 -17.49 7.08
C ALA A 253 -1.82 -15.96 7.01
N SER A 254 -2.85 -15.36 7.63
CA SER A 254 -3.15 -13.93 7.55
C SER A 254 -2.43 -13.11 8.62
N TYR A 255 -2.17 -11.85 8.29
CA TYR A 255 -1.55 -10.86 9.15
C TYR A 255 -1.99 -9.44 8.74
N GLY A 256 -1.95 -8.50 9.68
CA GLY A 256 -2.07 -7.09 9.36
C GLY A 256 -0.87 -6.62 8.54
N LEU A 257 0.36 -6.91 9.02
CA LEU A 257 1.61 -6.53 8.37
C LEU A 257 2.64 -7.67 8.44
N LEU A 258 3.20 -8.06 7.30
CA LEU A 258 4.40 -8.88 7.21
C LEU A 258 5.62 -8.02 6.86
N LEU A 259 6.67 -8.13 7.64
CA LEU A 259 7.99 -7.56 7.36
C LEU A 259 8.99 -8.71 7.18
N LYS A 260 9.45 -8.93 5.95
CA LYS A 260 10.41 -9.99 5.65
C LYS A 260 11.69 -9.40 5.05
N GLU A 261 12.80 -9.57 5.77
CA GLU A 261 14.12 -9.04 5.41
C GLU A 261 14.11 -7.52 5.16
N ILE A 262 13.50 -6.80 6.10
CA ILE A 262 13.41 -5.34 6.09
C ILE A 262 14.50 -4.73 6.96
N ASN A 263 15.10 -3.65 6.50
CA ASN A 263 16.11 -2.94 7.26
C ASN A 263 15.83 -1.43 7.31
N ASP A 264 16.09 -0.82 8.47
CA ASP A 264 16.03 0.63 8.67
C ASP A 264 14.64 1.20 8.35
N ALA A 265 13.63 0.85 9.14
CA ALA A 265 12.25 1.29 8.93
C ALA A 265 11.65 1.98 10.17
N ASP A 266 10.68 2.86 9.94
CA ASP A 266 9.86 3.50 10.97
C ASP A 266 8.39 3.05 10.80
N ILE A 267 7.83 2.40 11.82
CA ILE A 267 6.45 1.93 11.90
C ILE A 267 5.77 2.69 13.04
N VAL A 268 5.08 3.80 12.73
CA VAL A 268 4.68 4.79 13.74
C VAL A 268 3.19 5.12 13.66
N GLY A 269 2.52 5.13 14.81
CA GLY A 269 1.13 5.58 14.93
C GLY A 269 0.10 4.67 14.26
N ASN A 270 0.45 3.46 13.86
CA ASN A 270 -0.44 2.58 13.14
C ASN A 270 -1.41 1.84 14.06
N ILE A 271 -2.56 1.46 13.52
CA ILE A 271 -3.59 0.69 14.21
C ILE A 271 -3.63 -0.73 13.60
N PHE A 272 -3.37 -1.73 14.43
CA PHE A 272 -3.52 -3.15 14.11
C PHE A 272 -4.69 -3.70 14.92
N LYS A 273 -5.83 -3.89 14.27
CA LYS A 273 -7.07 -4.25 14.97
C LYS A 273 -7.71 -5.50 14.38
N GLU A 274 -8.00 -6.47 15.27
CA GLU A 274 -8.78 -7.66 14.88
C GLU A 274 -8.17 -8.42 13.68
N ASN A 275 -6.82 -8.61 13.67
CA ASN A 275 -6.11 -9.45 12.71
C ASN A 275 -5.71 -10.78 13.35
N THR A 276 -5.47 -11.82 12.54
CA THR A 276 -4.88 -13.08 13.06
C THR A 276 -3.53 -12.79 13.71
N ILE A 277 -2.67 -12.03 13.03
CA ILE A 277 -1.40 -11.53 13.56
C ILE A 277 -1.35 -10.02 13.23
N GLY A 278 -1.11 -9.17 14.22
CA GLY A 278 -0.92 -7.74 13.97
C GLY A 278 0.29 -7.49 13.09
N ILE A 279 1.50 -7.82 13.58
CA ILE A 279 2.74 -7.75 12.79
C ILE A 279 3.48 -9.09 12.85
N ASN A 280 3.84 -9.64 11.69
CA ASN A 280 4.74 -10.78 11.54
C ASN A 280 6.10 -10.29 11.04
N ILE A 281 7.17 -10.51 11.81
CA ILE A 281 8.52 -9.98 11.56
C ILE A 281 9.45 -11.15 11.29
N GLU A 282 10.11 -11.18 10.13
CA GLU A 282 11.05 -12.23 9.74
C GLU A 282 12.36 -11.62 9.23
N GLY A 283 13.49 -11.93 9.85
CA GLY A 283 14.82 -11.50 9.39
C GLY A 283 14.99 -9.98 9.27
N SER A 284 14.23 -9.18 10.04
CA SER A 284 14.15 -7.73 9.86
C SER A 284 14.82 -7.00 11.02
N ASN A 285 15.59 -5.94 10.69
CA ASN A 285 16.53 -5.33 11.61
C ASN A 285 16.45 -3.80 11.65
N ARG A 286 16.78 -3.21 12.80
CA ARG A 286 16.86 -1.75 13.02
C ARG A 286 15.57 -1.02 12.68
N ILE A 287 14.45 -1.60 13.11
CA ILE A 287 13.13 -1.03 12.89
C ILE A 287 12.64 -0.40 14.20
N LYS A 288 12.03 0.77 14.10
CA LYS A 288 11.38 1.45 15.20
C LYS A 288 9.86 1.26 15.11
N TYR A 289 9.29 0.65 16.11
CA TYR A 289 7.84 0.48 16.28
C TYR A 289 7.40 1.39 17.41
N THR A 290 6.79 2.54 17.08
CA THR A 290 6.50 3.57 18.09
C THR A 290 5.05 4.04 17.96
N LYS A 291 4.38 4.19 19.11
CA LYS A 291 3.00 4.72 19.21
C LYS A 291 1.96 3.91 18.40
N ASN A 292 2.20 2.64 18.16
CA ASN A 292 1.24 1.79 17.48
C ASN A 292 0.22 1.22 18.47
N ASN A 293 -0.99 0.97 17.99
CA ASN A 293 -2.07 0.38 18.74
C ASN A 293 -2.34 -1.05 18.24
N PHE A 294 -2.13 -2.04 19.10
CA PHE A 294 -2.44 -3.46 18.84
C PHE A 294 -3.70 -3.83 19.61
N ILE A 295 -4.82 -4.00 18.91
CA ILE A 295 -6.14 -4.14 19.53
C ILE A 295 -6.80 -5.45 19.11
N LYS A 296 -7.07 -6.34 20.08
CA LYS A 296 -7.86 -7.58 19.86
C LYS A 296 -7.31 -8.48 18.73
N ASN A 297 -6.01 -8.51 18.49
CA ASN A 297 -5.42 -9.43 17.53
C ASN A 297 -5.30 -10.83 18.15
N GLY A 298 -5.22 -11.87 17.34
CA GLY A 298 -4.83 -13.20 17.80
C GLY A 298 -3.41 -13.14 18.39
N TRP A 299 -2.46 -12.63 17.63
CA TRP A 299 -1.12 -12.27 18.08
C TRP A 299 -0.88 -10.80 17.78
N ALA A 300 -0.42 -10.00 18.76
CA ALA A 300 -0.05 -8.64 18.44
C ALA A 300 1.22 -8.61 17.59
N ILE A 301 2.27 -9.29 18.01
CA ILE A 301 3.55 -9.36 17.30
C ILE A 301 4.10 -10.79 17.32
N LYS A 302 4.53 -11.27 16.15
CA LYS A 302 5.35 -12.48 16.01
C LYS A 302 6.72 -12.11 15.44
N VAL A 303 7.79 -12.49 16.16
CA VAL A 303 9.18 -12.29 15.73
C VAL A 303 9.78 -13.66 15.41
N ARG A 304 10.26 -13.84 14.17
CA ARG A 304 10.82 -15.10 13.67
C ARG A 304 12.22 -14.90 13.09
N GLY A 305 13.08 -15.87 13.36
CA GLY A 305 14.45 -15.87 12.83
C GLY A 305 15.33 -14.77 13.44
N ALA A 306 16.37 -14.40 12.72
CA ALA A 306 17.36 -13.41 13.15
C ALA A 306 16.80 -11.98 12.96
N CYS A 307 16.27 -11.40 14.02
CA CYS A 307 15.78 -10.04 14.05
C CYS A 307 16.56 -9.26 15.12
N TYR A 308 17.29 -8.22 14.72
CA TYR A 308 18.23 -7.51 15.60
C TYR A 308 17.95 -6.01 15.67
N ALA A 309 18.25 -5.42 16.83
CA ALA A 309 18.24 -3.99 17.07
C ALA A 309 16.89 -3.32 16.75
N ASN A 310 15.78 -4.03 16.92
CA ASN A 310 14.44 -3.46 16.81
C ASN A 310 14.02 -2.85 18.14
N ILE A 311 13.30 -1.74 18.08
CA ILE A 311 12.84 -1.00 19.25
C ILE A 311 11.32 -0.89 19.21
N PHE A 312 10.68 -1.39 20.26
CA PHE A 312 9.24 -1.32 20.48
C PHE A 312 8.99 -0.37 21.66
N SER A 313 8.60 0.87 21.39
CA SER A 313 8.43 1.87 22.43
C SER A 313 7.13 2.64 22.30
N ASN A 314 6.55 2.97 23.46
CA ASN A 314 5.32 3.75 23.52
C ASN A 314 4.14 3.16 22.72
N ASN A 315 4.05 1.84 22.55
CA ASN A 315 2.95 1.17 21.89
C ASN A 315 1.87 0.78 22.92
N ASN A 316 0.65 0.64 22.45
CA ASN A 316 -0.46 0.12 23.26
C ASN A 316 -0.81 -1.30 22.84
N PHE A 317 -0.69 -2.26 23.75
CA PHE A 317 -1.10 -3.65 23.56
C PHE A 317 -2.40 -3.91 24.33
N MET A 318 -3.50 -3.98 23.60
CA MET A 318 -4.85 -3.98 24.18
C MET A 318 -5.65 -5.23 23.81
N TYR A 319 -5.90 -6.07 24.81
CA TYR A 319 -6.81 -7.22 24.71
C TYR A 319 -6.46 -8.21 23.59
N ASN A 320 -5.19 -8.33 23.21
CA ASN A 320 -4.74 -9.36 22.29
C ASN A 320 -4.77 -10.74 22.98
N SER A 321 -5.01 -11.80 22.21
CA SER A 321 -4.94 -13.15 22.78
C SER A 321 -3.51 -13.48 23.25
N PHE A 322 -2.52 -13.06 22.46
CA PHE A 322 -1.09 -13.11 22.79
C PHE A 322 -0.42 -11.80 22.38
N ASP A 323 0.39 -11.21 23.27
CA ASP A 323 1.05 -9.96 22.96
C ASP A 323 2.28 -10.19 22.09
N VAL A 324 3.25 -11.01 22.51
CA VAL A 324 4.49 -11.24 21.76
C VAL A 324 4.80 -12.73 21.67
N SER A 325 5.22 -13.17 20.49
CA SER A 325 5.85 -14.46 20.25
C SER A 325 7.25 -14.27 19.69
N TYR A 326 8.19 -15.04 20.20
CA TYR A 326 9.59 -14.98 19.81
C TYR A 326 10.18 -16.39 19.68
N ASN A 327 10.96 -16.68 18.64
CA ASN A 327 11.53 -18.01 18.40
C ASN A 327 13.04 -18.04 18.17
N SER A 328 13.76 -16.93 18.35
CA SER A 328 15.23 -16.88 18.24
C SER A 328 15.91 -17.11 19.59
N LYS A 329 17.15 -17.59 19.56
CA LYS A 329 17.99 -17.78 20.77
C LYS A 329 18.75 -16.53 21.18
N LEU A 330 18.96 -15.61 20.23
CA LEU A 330 19.67 -14.36 20.47
C LEU A 330 18.68 -13.22 20.25
N ASN A 331 18.57 -12.35 21.24
CA ASN A 331 17.66 -11.22 21.19
C ASN A 331 18.35 -9.97 21.74
N ASP A 332 18.46 -8.95 20.90
CA ASP A 332 18.85 -7.59 21.27
C ASP A 332 17.74 -6.57 20.95
N ASN A 333 16.52 -7.05 20.71
CA ASN A 333 15.34 -6.22 20.54
C ASN A 333 14.92 -5.64 21.90
N LYS A 334 14.46 -4.38 21.90
CA LYS A 334 14.12 -3.67 23.13
C LYS A 334 12.64 -3.35 23.18
N PHE A 335 12.03 -3.63 24.32
CA PHE A 335 10.70 -3.15 24.68
C PHE A 335 10.85 -2.10 25.78
N ASP A 336 10.25 -0.95 25.60
CA ASP A 336 10.41 0.18 26.50
C ASP A 336 9.19 1.09 26.52
N GLN A 337 8.67 1.37 27.71
CA GLN A 337 7.54 2.27 27.89
C GLN A 337 6.29 1.90 27.06
N ASN A 338 5.94 0.61 26.95
CA ASN A 338 4.72 0.21 26.32
C ASN A 338 3.58 0.03 27.35
N TYR A 339 2.37 0.28 26.91
CA TYR A 339 1.17 -0.05 27.68
C TYR A 339 0.70 -1.47 27.35
N TRP A 340 0.47 -2.26 28.39
CA TRP A 340 0.04 -3.67 28.29
C TRP A 340 -1.26 -3.83 29.08
N SER A 341 -2.38 -4.15 28.42
CA SER A 341 -3.67 -4.35 29.11
C SER A 341 -3.66 -5.49 30.14
N GLY A 342 -2.69 -6.42 30.02
CA GLY A 342 -2.47 -7.50 30.98
C GLY A 342 -1.49 -7.16 32.11
N TYR A 343 -0.93 -5.96 32.16
CA TYR A 343 -0.02 -5.55 33.24
C TYR A 343 -0.80 -5.30 34.53
N THR A 344 -0.31 -5.90 35.62
CA THR A 344 -0.93 -5.83 36.97
C THR A 344 0.08 -5.35 38.03
N GLY A 345 1.19 -4.74 37.61
CA GLY A 345 2.16 -4.15 38.53
C GLY A 345 1.65 -2.88 39.21
N TYR A 346 2.49 -2.28 40.00
CA TYR A 346 2.18 -1.07 40.79
C TYR A 346 3.14 0.07 40.41
N ASP A 347 2.76 1.27 40.77
CA ASP A 347 3.50 2.53 40.58
C ASP A 347 3.49 3.27 41.93
N LEU A 348 4.54 3.10 42.71
CA LEU A 348 4.63 3.63 44.08
C LEU A 348 4.92 5.12 44.12
N ASP A 349 5.72 5.61 43.20
CA ASP A 349 6.10 7.01 43.11
C ASP A 349 5.12 7.85 42.26
N LYS A 350 4.11 7.21 41.66
CA LYS A 350 3.03 7.84 40.89
C LYS A 350 3.52 8.62 39.66
N ASN A 351 4.60 8.15 39.02
CA ASN A 351 5.17 8.77 37.83
C ASN A 351 4.51 8.29 36.53
N GLY A 352 3.57 7.33 36.62
CA GLY A 352 2.85 6.75 35.47
C GLY A 352 3.56 5.57 34.82
N VAL A 353 4.69 5.14 35.37
CA VAL A 353 5.49 3.99 34.97
C VAL A 353 5.42 2.93 36.07
N GLY A 354 5.24 1.68 35.71
CA GLY A 354 5.20 0.58 36.67
C GLY A 354 6.59 0.24 37.20
N ASP A 355 6.68 0.01 38.52
CA ASP A 355 7.92 -0.34 39.21
C ASP A 355 8.36 -1.78 38.99
N VAL A 356 7.49 -2.61 38.43
CA VAL A 356 7.75 -4.04 38.15
C VAL A 356 7.83 -4.26 36.63
N PRO A 357 8.94 -4.80 36.11
CA PRO A 357 9.06 -5.11 34.69
C PRO A 357 7.96 -6.04 34.19
N TYR A 358 7.49 -5.84 32.97
CA TYR A 358 6.52 -6.70 32.33
C TYR A 358 7.19 -7.70 31.36
N ARG A 359 6.72 -8.94 31.37
CA ARG A 359 7.15 -10.03 30.46
C ARG A 359 6.08 -10.25 29.39
N PRO A 360 6.28 -9.76 28.15
CA PRO A 360 5.26 -9.88 27.10
C PRO A 360 5.16 -11.29 26.49
N VAL A 361 6.18 -12.13 26.67
CA VAL A 361 6.16 -13.52 26.22
C VAL A 361 5.76 -14.42 27.40
N LYS A 362 4.60 -15.04 27.31
CA LYS A 362 4.10 -15.96 28.33
C LYS A 362 4.42 -17.42 27.97
N LEU A 363 4.55 -18.29 28.97
CA LEU A 363 4.83 -19.72 28.77
C LEU A 363 3.81 -20.38 27.83
N PHE A 364 2.52 -20.10 27.99
CA PHE A 364 1.51 -20.65 27.10
C PHE A 364 1.67 -20.16 25.66
N SER A 365 2.04 -18.91 25.43
CA SER A 365 2.33 -18.40 24.09
C SER A 365 3.49 -19.14 23.42
N TYR A 366 4.50 -19.49 24.20
CA TYR A 366 5.63 -20.29 23.75
C TYR A 366 5.22 -21.73 23.36
N ILE A 367 4.34 -22.36 24.15
CA ILE A 367 3.79 -23.69 23.87
C ILE A 367 2.98 -23.68 22.57
N VAL A 368 2.03 -22.74 22.44
CA VAL A 368 1.19 -22.61 21.23
C VAL A 368 2.01 -22.32 19.98
N ASN A 369 3.10 -21.57 20.09
CA ASN A 369 3.97 -21.30 18.95
C ASN A 369 4.70 -22.57 18.44
N ARG A 370 4.96 -23.56 19.31
CA ARG A 370 5.59 -24.83 18.94
C ARG A 370 4.59 -25.92 18.57
N THR A 371 3.43 -25.91 19.22
CA THR A 371 2.37 -26.90 19.06
C THR A 371 1.04 -26.19 18.94
N PRO A 372 0.70 -25.69 17.74
CA PRO A 372 -0.48 -24.83 17.51
C PRO A 372 -1.79 -25.44 17.97
N GLU A 373 -1.92 -26.77 17.97
CA GLU A 373 -3.09 -27.50 18.40
C GLU A 373 -3.44 -27.24 19.86
N THR A 374 -2.45 -26.90 20.69
CA THR A 374 -2.66 -26.58 22.12
C THR A 374 -3.52 -25.31 22.34
N ILE A 375 -3.77 -24.54 21.30
CA ILE A 375 -4.68 -23.37 21.38
C ILE A 375 -6.09 -23.76 21.83
N ILE A 376 -6.50 -25.02 21.64
CA ILE A 376 -7.79 -25.54 22.11
C ILE A 376 -7.91 -25.47 23.65
N LEU A 377 -6.78 -25.48 24.36
CA LEU A 377 -6.73 -25.35 25.82
C LEU A 377 -6.89 -23.89 26.30
N MET A 378 -6.87 -22.93 25.40
CA MET A 378 -7.08 -21.53 25.74
C MET A 378 -8.39 -21.36 26.52
N ARG A 379 -8.37 -20.65 27.64
CA ARG A 379 -9.46 -20.49 28.60
C ARG A 379 -9.81 -21.74 29.41
N SER A 380 -8.92 -22.73 29.47
CA SER A 380 -9.06 -23.84 30.40
C SER A 380 -8.48 -23.48 31.76
N LEU A 381 -9.00 -24.15 32.84
CA LEU A 381 -8.43 -24.04 34.19
C LEU A 381 -6.91 -24.38 34.21
N PHE A 382 -6.46 -25.26 33.33
CA PHE A 382 -5.05 -25.63 33.22
C PHE A 382 -4.18 -24.42 32.81
N ILE A 383 -4.65 -23.62 31.86
CA ILE A 383 -3.94 -22.39 31.42
C ILE A 383 -3.97 -21.32 32.51
N ASP A 384 -5.10 -21.15 33.21
CA ASP A 384 -5.17 -20.24 34.35
C ASP A 384 -4.18 -20.62 35.45
N MET A 385 -3.97 -21.92 35.69
CA MET A 385 -2.95 -22.42 36.62
C MET A 385 -1.52 -22.17 36.13
N ILE A 386 -1.24 -22.31 34.83
CA ILE A 386 0.06 -22.00 34.24
C ILE A 386 0.34 -20.51 34.39
N ASP A 387 -0.60 -19.65 34.00
CA ASP A 387 -0.47 -18.18 34.11
C ASP A 387 -0.28 -17.73 35.57
N PHE A 388 -0.96 -18.37 36.50
CA PHE A 388 -0.75 -18.11 37.94
C PHE A 388 0.63 -18.55 38.41
N SER A 389 1.05 -19.77 38.03
CA SER A 389 2.37 -20.29 38.36
C SER A 389 3.50 -19.40 37.82
N GLU A 390 3.35 -18.89 36.59
CA GLU A 390 4.30 -18.00 35.94
C GLU A 390 4.41 -16.65 36.65
N LYS A 391 3.30 -16.13 37.16
CA LYS A 391 3.32 -14.88 37.99
C LYS A 391 4.08 -15.06 39.30
N VAL A 392 4.04 -16.25 39.88
CA VAL A 392 4.73 -16.54 41.15
C VAL A 392 6.20 -16.90 40.93
N SER A 393 6.52 -17.62 39.87
CA SER A 393 7.88 -18.05 39.57
C SER A 393 8.11 -18.19 38.06
N PRO A 394 8.59 -17.15 37.39
CA PRO A 394 8.78 -17.10 35.94
C PRO A 394 10.03 -17.86 35.47
N VAL A 395 10.17 -19.13 35.89
CA VAL A 395 11.37 -19.96 35.62
C VAL A 395 11.48 -20.37 34.13
N PHE A 396 10.36 -20.40 33.41
CA PHE A 396 10.30 -20.95 32.05
C PHE A 396 10.13 -19.88 30.96
N THR A 397 9.94 -18.63 31.33
CA THR A 397 9.83 -17.52 30.38
C THR A 397 11.20 -16.95 30.04
N PRO A 398 11.46 -16.61 28.76
CA PRO A 398 12.72 -15.98 28.38
C PRO A 398 12.94 -14.69 29.18
N ASP A 399 14.10 -14.58 29.81
CA ASP A 399 14.48 -13.37 30.58
C ASP A 399 14.89 -12.20 29.68
N ASP A 400 15.09 -12.47 28.40
CA ASP A 400 15.69 -11.52 27.44
C ASP A 400 14.70 -10.51 26.86
N LEU A 401 13.39 -10.70 27.05
CA LEU A 401 12.33 -9.83 26.53
C LEU A 401 11.54 -9.23 27.68
N LEU A 402 12.06 -8.14 28.21
CA LEU A 402 11.42 -7.38 29.29
C LEU A 402 11.10 -5.97 28.82
N ASP A 403 9.92 -5.48 29.18
CA ASP A 403 9.64 -4.04 29.27
C ASP A 403 9.93 -3.62 30.70
N ASN A 404 11.05 -2.93 30.88
CA ASN A 404 11.49 -2.52 32.24
C ASN A 404 10.69 -1.33 32.78
N PHE A 405 10.01 -0.60 31.91
CA PHE A 405 9.28 0.62 32.26
C PHE A 405 7.86 0.59 31.68
N PRO A 406 7.04 -0.43 32.00
CA PRO A 406 5.69 -0.54 31.44
C PRO A 406 4.82 0.63 31.90
N LEU A 407 4.01 1.16 31.00
CA LEU A 407 3.12 2.27 31.31
C LEU A 407 1.88 1.83 32.06
N MET A 408 1.49 2.58 33.09
CA MET A 408 0.26 2.36 33.86
C MET A 408 -1.01 2.74 33.10
N LYS A 409 -0.90 3.62 32.09
CA LYS A 409 -2.01 4.09 31.27
C LYS A 409 -1.64 4.05 29.79
N ARG A 410 -2.63 3.78 28.94
CA ARG A 410 -2.46 3.87 27.49
C ARG A 410 -2.07 5.28 27.07
N GLN A 411 -1.26 5.36 26.06
CA GLN A 411 -0.96 6.62 25.38
C GLN A 411 -2.07 6.98 24.39
N GLU A 412 -2.38 8.25 24.29
CA GLU A 412 -3.36 8.79 23.33
C GLU A 412 -2.80 8.89 21.92
#